data_fe5edf872318c56a63fb534538a9cb75
#
_entry.id   fe5edf872318c56a63fb534538a9cb75
#
_cell.length_a   1.000
_cell.length_b   1.000
_cell.length_c   1.000
_cell.angle_alpha   90.00
_cell.angle_beta   90.00
_cell.angle_gamma   90.00
#
_symmetry.space_group_name_H-M   'P 1'
#
loop_
_entity.id
_entity.type
_entity.pdbx_description
1 polymer ?
#
loop_
_entity_poly.entity_id
_entity_poly.type
_entity_poly.pdbx_seq_one_letter_code
_entity_poly.pdbx_strand_id
1 'polypeptide(L)' 'MDKINALLADLENKIKENILEISNLRNMNDKLRAQNVILSDEKD' A
#
# COMPACT_ATOMS: atom_id res chain seq x y z
N MET A 1 -13.72 -8.97 29.02
CA MET A 1 -12.29 -9.08 28.70
C MET A 1 -12.06 -9.69 27.33
N ASP A 2 -12.78 -10.76 27.01
CA ASP A 2 -12.62 -11.41 25.70
C ASP A 2 -12.99 -10.50 24.53
N LYS A 3 -14.00 -9.64 24.73
CA LYS A 3 -14.41 -8.69 23.69
C LYS A 3 -13.34 -7.67 23.37
N ILE A 4 -12.65 -7.19 24.38
CA ILE A 4 -11.58 -6.20 24.20
C ILE A 4 -10.41 -6.84 23.47
N ASN A 5 -10.04 -8.05 23.85
CA ASN A 5 -8.97 -8.78 23.17
C ASN A 5 -9.29 -9.07 21.71
N ALA A 6 -10.55 -9.45 21.44
CA ALA A 6 -11.00 -9.68 20.07
C ALA A 6 -10.96 -8.41 19.23
N LEU A 7 -11.37 -7.28 19.81
CA LEU A 7 -11.33 -5.99 19.12
C LEU A 7 -9.90 -5.56 18.84
N LEU A 8 -9.00 -5.78 19.79
CA LEU A 8 -7.58 -5.47 19.60
C LEU A 8 -6.97 -6.31 18.49
N ALA A 9 -7.29 -7.60 18.46
CA ALA A 9 -6.81 -8.48 17.40
C ALA A 9 -7.33 -8.06 16.03
N ASP A 10 -8.61 -7.70 15.94
CA ASP A 10 -9.20 -7.18 14.70
C ASP A 10 -8.51 -5.91 14.24
N LEU A 11 -8.26 -5.02 15.18
CA LEU A 11 -7.60 -3.76 14.87
C LEU A 11 -6.17 -4.00 14.37
N GLU A 12 -5.45 -4.89 15.02
CA GLU A 12 -4.10 -5.26 14.60
C GLU A 12 -4.10 -5.81 13.17
N ASN A 13 -5.05 -6.68 12.86
CA ASN A 13 -5.18 -7.25 11.52
C ASN A 13 -5.45 -6.17 10.47
N LYS A 14 -6.35 -5.25 10.79
CA LYS A 14 -6.67 -4.15 9.88
C LYS A 14 -5.49 -3.23 9.65
N ILE A 15 -4.72 -2.98 10.69
CA ILE A 15 -3.50 -2.18 10.56
C ILE A 15 -2.50 -2.88 9.64
N LYS A 16 -2.31 -4.17 9.81
CA LYS A 16 -1.43 -4.95 8.94
C LYS A 16 -1.88 -4.92 7.49
N GLU A 17 -3.18 -5.09 7.26
CA GLU A 17 -3.76 -5.02 5.92
C GLU A 17 -3.53 -3.64 5.29
N ASN A 18 -3.74 -2.57 6.07
CA ASN A 18 -3.53 -1.21 5.59
C ASN A 18 -2.06 -0.98 5.22
N ILE A 19 -1.15 -1.47 6.02
CA ILE A 19 0.29 -1.33 5.75
C ILE A 19 0.64 -2.04 4.43
N LEU A 20 0.10 -3.24 4.22
CA LEU A 20 0.31 -3.99 2.98
C LEU A 20 -0.25 -3.24 1.77
N GLU A 21 -1.44 -2.68 1.90
CA GLU A 21 -2.06 -1.89 0.83
C GLU A 21 -1.23 -0.67 0.49
N ILE A 22 -0.75 0.04 1.50
CA ILE A 22 0.09 1.22 1.29
C ILE A 22 1.38 0.82 0.59
N SER A 23 1.99 -0.28 1.00
CA SER A 23 3.21 -0.78 0.37
C SER A 23 2.99 -1.12 -1.09
N ASN A 24 1.88 -1.81 -1.40
CA ASN A 24 1.51 -2.17 -2.76
C ASN A 24 1.26 -0.93 -3.62
N LEU A 25 0.53 0.04 -3.07
CA LEU A 25 0.24 1.29 -3.78
C LEU A 25 1.51 2.08 -4.07
N ARG A 26 2.45 2.11 -3.15
CA ARG A 26 3.74 2.76 -3.37
C ARG A 26 4.51 2.08 -4.50
N ASN A 27 4.54 0.75 -4.50
CA ASN A 27 5.20 0.01 -5.55
C ASN A 27 4.57 0.28 -6.91
N MET A 28 3.25 0.30 -6.98
CA MET A 28 2.53 0.63 -8.21
C MET A 28 2.81 2.06 -8.65
N ASN A 29 2.82 2.98 -7.70
CA ASN A 29 3.07 4.38 -7.99
C ASN A 29 4.48 4.58 -8.54
N ASP A 30 5.46 3.92 -7.94
CA ASP A 30 6.84 3.99 -8.39
C ASP A 30 6.98 3.45 -9.82
N LYS A 31 6.30 2.33 -10.12
CA LYS A 31 6.31 1.75 -11.45
C LYS A 31 5.69 2.70 -12.48
N LEU A 32 4.56 3.31 -12.13
CA LEU A 32 3.89 4.26 -13.01
C LEU A 32 4.75 5.49 -13.27
N ARG A 33 5.43 5.98 -12.25
CA ARG A 33 6.34 7.11 -12.42
C ARG A 33 7.51 6.76 -13.35
N ALA A 34 8.06 5.57 -13.17
CA ALA A 34 9.14 5.11 -14.04
C ALA A 34 8.67 5.00 -15.49
N GLN A 35 7.46 4.46 -15.72
CA GLN A 35 6.87 4.37 -17.04
C GLN A 35 6.63 5.74 -17.64
N ASN A 36 6.15 6.69 -16.83
CA ASN A 36 5.91 8.05 -17.29
C ASN A 36 7.20 8.75 -17.72
N VAL A 37 8.28 8.56 -16.97
CA VAL A 37 9.58 9.12 -17.31
C VAL A 37 10.06 8.55 -18.63
N ILE A 38 9.95 7.24 -18.83
CA ILE A 38 10.34 6.59 -20.07
C ILE A 38 9.53 7.14 -21.25
N LEU A 39 8.22 7.25 -21.07
CA LEU A 39 7.34 7.78 -22.11
C LEU A 39 7.67 9.23 -22.46
N SER A 40 8.00 10.04 -21.46
CA SER A 40 8.41 11.43 -21.69
C SER A 40 9.69 11.49 -22.49
N ASP A 41 10.65 10.64 -22.18
CA ASP A 41 11.92 10.61 -22.91
C ASP A 41 11.72 10.15 -24.35
N GLU A 42 10.81 9.21 -24.58
CA GLU A 42 10.52 8.75 -25.94
C GLU A 42 9.87 9.80 -26.81
N LYS A 43 9.11 10.71 -26.22
CA LYS A 43 8.45 11.78 -26.95
C LYS A 43 9.41 12.85 -27.46
N ASP A 44 10.52 12.97 -26.79
CA ASP A 44 11.55 13.94 -27.17
C ASP A 44 12.49 13.39 -28.22
#